data_b8d6d988b69357a5548f2db830d3f67a
#
_entry.id   b8d6d988b69357a5548f2db830d3f67a
#
_cell.length_a   1.000
_cell.length_b   1.000
_cell.length_c   1.000
_cell.angle_alpha   90.00
_cell.angle_beta   90.00
_cell.angle_gamma   90.00
#
_symmetry.space_group_name_H-M   'P 1'
#
loop_
_entity.id
_entity.type
_entity.pdbx_description
1 polymer ?
#
loop_
_entity_poly.entity_id
_entity_poly.type
_entity_poly.pdbx_seq_one_letter_code
_entity_poly.pdbx_strand_id
1 'polypeptide(L)'
;FGRTMIKFWNDNKITDADRQWMKRIGDVIRNRDEGLPEVGKYNAGQKYLFWTWVVTILLLFVSGIVMWQPYFTPYFTVDVVRVAVLVHAFSAFVAILGLIVHVYSGVMWVRGSLRAMTQGTVTASWAKHHHPAWYRSVSKGAK
;
A
#
# COMPACT_ATOMS: atom_id res chain seq x y z
N PHE A 1 2.06 17.12 -14.76
CA PHE A 1 1.12 16.18 -14.11
C PHE A 1 1.26 14.76 -14.67
N GLY A 2 1.18 14.55 -15.99
CA GLY A 2 1.22 13.20 -16.59
C GLY A 2 2.49 12.40 -16.29
N ARG A 3 3.68 13.00 -16.38
CA ARG A 3 4.96 12.32 -16.08
C ARG A 3 5.03 11.85 -14.62
N THR A 4 4.49 12.62 -13.68
CA THR A 4 4.45 12.24 -12.25
C THR A 4 3.53 11.07 -12.02
N MET A 5 2.36 11.03 -12.67
CA MET A 5 1.41 9.92 -12.56
C MET A 5 1.98 8.63 -13.16
N ILE A 6 2.62 8.70 -14.34
CA ILE A 6 3.27 7.55 -14.97
C ILE A 6 4.38 7.00 -14.07
N LYS A 7 5.20 7.88 -13.49
CA LYS A 7 6.25 7.47 -12.56
C LYS A 7 5.68 6.81 -11.32
N PHE A 8 4.66 7.42 -10.70
CA PHE A 8 3.97 6.85 -9.54
C PHE A 8 3.41 5.45 -9.82
N TRP A 9 2.76 5.27 -10.98
CA TRP A 9 2.24 3.98 -11.41
C TRP A 9 3.34 2.93 -11.59
N ASN A 10 4.44 3.32 -12.23
CA ASN A 10 5.58 2.43 -12.45
C ASN A 10 6.27 2.06 -11.12
N ASP A 11 6.40 2.99 -10.19
CA ASP A 11 6.98 2.76 -8.87
C ASP A 11 6.13 1.79 -8.01
N ASN A 12 4.82 1.68 -8.28
CA ASN A 12 3.89 0.78 -7.58
C ASN A 12 3.65 -0.57 -8.29
N LYS A 13 4.26 -0.83 -9.46
CA LYS A 13 4.17 -2.15 -10.09
C LYS A 13 4.83 -3.21 -9.20
N ILE A 14 4.14 -4.35 -9.05
CA ILE A 14 4.68 -5.52 -8.35
C ILE A 14 5.64 -6.23 -9.28
N THR A 15 6.87 -6.43 -8.82
CA THR A 15 7.95 -7.12 -9.54
C THR A 15 8.25 -8.48 -8.92
N ASP A 16 9.07 -9.29 -9.56
CA ASP A 16 9.51 -10.57 -8.99
C ASP A 16 10.37 -10.38 -7.74
N ALA A 17 11.12 -9.27 -7.65
CA ALA A 17 11.83 -8.89 -6.42
C ALA A 17 10.86 -8.64 -5.26
N ASP A 18 9.72 -7.98 -5.51
CA ASP A 18 8.68 -7.76 -4.49
C ASP A 18 8.05 -9.10 -4.03
N ARG A 19 7.84 -10.04 -4.94
CA ARG A 19 7.34 -11.38 -4.61
C ARG A 19 8.33 -12.17 -3.74
N GLN A 20 9.64 -12.10 -4.06
CA GLN A 20 10.69 -12.73 -3.25
C GLN A 20 10.77 -12.09 -1.87
N TRP A 21 10.67 -10.76 -1.79
CA TRP A 21 10.64 -10.03 -0.54
C TRP A 21 9.44 -10.45 0.33
N MET A 22 8.24 -10.57 -0.26
CA MET A 22 7.04 -10.99 0.47
C MET A 22 7.13 -12.44 0.99
N LYS A 23 7.79 -13.35 0.28
CA LYS A 23 8.04 -14.73 0.79
C LYS A 23 8.88 -14.72 2.06
N ARG A 24 9.70 -13.69 2.27
CA ARG A 24 10.57 -13.51 3.42
C ARG A 24 10.05 -12.48 4.43
N ILE A 25 8.75 -12.16 4.39
CA ILE A 25 8.13 -11.18 5.30
C ILE A 25 8.35 -11.55 6.79
N GLY A 26 8.42 -12.83 7.10
CA GLY A 26 8.71 -13.32 8.46
C GLY A 26 10.13 -12.92 8.94
N ASP A 27 11.11 -12.82 8.04
CA ASP A 27 12.46 -12.35 8.36
C ASP A 27 12.43 -10.84 8.61
N VAL A 28 11.71 -10.09 7.76
CA VAL A 28 11.52 -8.64 7.90
C VAL A 28 10.88 -8.29 9.26
N ILE A 29 9.84 -9.02 9.66
CA ILE A 29 9.17 -8.83 10.97
C ILE A 29 10.14 -9.08 12.12
N ARG A 30 11.12 -9.99 11.95
CA ARG A 30 12.15 -10.31 12.96
C ARG A 30 13.39 -9.44 12.84
N ASN A 31 13.36 -8.37 12.05
CA ASN A 31 14.50 -7.48 11.73
C ASN A 31 15.75 -8.25 11.20
N ARG A 32 15.52 -9.29 10.38
CA ARG A 32 16.55 -10.06 9.68
C ARG A 32 16.58 -9.66 8.21
N ASP A 33 17.21 -8.54 7.89
CA ASP A 33 17.17 -7.94 6.55
C ASP A 33 18.27 -8.48 5.61
N GLU A 34 19.11 -9.40 6.08
CA GLU A 34 20.23 -9.93 5.30
C GLU A 34 19.73 -10.73 4.08
N GLY A 35 20.27 -10.37 2.89
CA GLY A 35 19.96 -11.04 1.63
C GLY A 35 18.55 -10.80 1.10
N LEU A 36 17.85 -9.77 1.57
CA LEU A 36 16.60 -9.31 0.96
C LEU A 36 16.87 -8.59 -0.36
N PRO A 37 15.97 -8.67 -1.35
CA PRO A 37 16.05 -7.87 -2.57
C PRO A 37 16.10 -6.37 -2.25
N GLU A 38 16.87 -5.62 -3.02
CA GLU A 38 17.01 -4.18 -2.81
C GLU A 38 15.69 -3.44 -3.01
N VAL A 39 15.37 -2.58 -2.05
CA VAL A 39 14.13 -1.81 -2.04
C VAL A 39 14.30 -0.51 -2.82
N GLY A 40 13.38 -0.26 -3.77
CA GLY A 40 13.25 0.99 -4.49
C GLY A 40 12.59 2.09 -3.67
N LYS A 41 11.81 2.97 -4.34
CA LYS A 41 11.07 4.05 -3.67
C LYS A 41 10.02 3.51 -2.70
N TYR A 42 9.34 2.42 -3.07
CA TYR A 42 8.38 1.71 -2.23
C TYR A 42 8.84 0.27 -2.01
N ASN A 43 8.72 -0.24 -0.80
CA ASN A 43 8.98 -1.63 -0.50
C ASN A 43 7.78 -2.51 -0.90
N ALA A 44 7.99 -3.83 -0.96
CA ALA A 44 6.93 -4.76 -1.37
C ALA A 44 5.68 -4.64 -0.48
N GLY A 45 5.83 -4.56 0.84
CA GLY A 45 4.69 -4.38 1.76
C GLY A 45 3.85 -3.14 1.45
N GLN A 46 4.50 -2.01 1.14
CA GLN A 46 3.81 -0.77 0.75
C GLN A 46 3.06 -0.93 -0.58
N LYS A 47 3.65 -1.61 -1.57
CA LYS A 47 3.00 -1.87 -2.87
C LYS A 47 1.79 -2.80 -2.72
N TYR A 48 1.92 -3.89 -1.96
CA TYR A 48 0.79 -4.80 -1.71
C TYR A 48 -0.33 -4.12 -0.95
N LEU A 49 -0.02 -3.32 0.07
CA LEU A 49 -1.01 -2.53 0.80
C LEU A 49 -1.73 -1.51 -0.11
N PHE A 50 -0.97 -0.81 -0.96
CA PHE A 50 -1.53 0.11 -1.95
C PHE A 50 -2.56 -0.59 -2.86
N TRP A 51 -2.21 -1.74 -3.44
CA TRP A 51 -3.12 -2.49 -4.31
C TRP A 51 -4.30 -3.07 -3.55
N THR A 52 -4.11 -3.52 -2.31
CA THR A 52 -5.21 -3.95 -1.44
C THR A 52 -6.21 -2.82 -1.25
N TRP A 53 -5.75 -1.60 -0.98
CA TRP A 53 -6.65 -0.45 -0.86
C TRP A 53 -7.34 -0.07 -2.17
N VAL A 54 -6.63 -0.08 -3.30
CA VAL A 54 -7.25 0.18 -4.60
C VAL A 54 -8.42 -0.79 -4.84
N VAL A 55 -8.21 -2.08 -4.62
CA VAL A 55 -9.25 -3.10 -4.80
C VAL A 55 -10.39 -2.95 -3.79
N THR A 56 -10.08 -2.81 -2.51
CA THR A 56 -11.12 -2.72 -1.46
C THR A 56 -11.94 -1.43 -1.57
N ILE A 57 -11.33 -0.29 -1.90
CA ILE A 57 -12.05 0.97 -2.11
C ILE A 57 -12.97 0.85 -3.33
N LEU A 58 -12.51 0.23 -4.42
CA LEU A 58 -13.36 0.00 -5.59
C LEU A 58 -14.55 -0.91 -5.25
N LEU A 59 -14.32 -1.99 -4.52
CA LEU A 59 -15.39 -2.89 -4.06
C LEU A 59 -16.36 -2.18 -3.11
N LEU A 60 -15.86 -1.37 -2.17
CA LEU A 60 -16.68 -0.55 -1.28
C LEU A 60 -17.54 0.44 -2.07
N PHE A 61 -16.96 1.10 -3.05
CA PHE A 61 -17.68 2.06 -3.88
C PHE A 61 -18.81 1.38 -4.68
N VAL A 62 -18.48 0.30 -5.40
CA VAL A 62 -19.46 -0.41 -6.23
C VAL A 62 -20.56 -1.04 -5.38
N SER A 63 -20.21 -1.75 -4.31
CA SER A 63 -21.19 -2.36 -3.41
C SER A 63 -22.02 -1.30 -2.68
N GLY A 64 -21.44 -0.16 -2.33
CA GLY A 64 -22.14 0.97 -1.72
C GLY A 64 -23.19 1.57 -2.64
N ILE A 65 -22.92 1.69 -3.94
CA ILE A 65 -23.93 2.13 -4.94
C ILE A 65 -25.11 1.15 -4.97
N VAL A 66 -24.84 -0.18 -5.05
CA VAL A 66 -25.90 -1.20 -5.07
C VAL A 66 -26.79 -1.12 -3.81
N MET A 67 -26.19 -0.81 -2.66
CA MET A 67 -26.87 -0.73 -1.36
C MET A 67 -27.55 0.63 -1.11
N TRP A 68 -27.33 1.63 -1.96
CA TRP A 68 -27.77 3.01 -1.69
C TRP A 68 -29.29 3.15 -1.86
N GLN A 69 -29.99 3.14 -0.75
CA GLN A 69 -31.43 3.39 -0.64
C GLN A 69 -31.72 4.90 -0.65
N PRO A 70 -32.85 5.33 -1.22
CA PRO A 70 -33.80 4.58 -2.08
C PRO A 70 -33.41 4.63 -3.58
N TYR A 71 -32.27 5.20 -3.91
CA TYR A 71 -31.96 5.60 -5.28
C TYR A 71 -31.59 4.44 -6.20
N PHE A 72 -30.69 3.55 -5.79
CA PHE A 72 -30.15 2.51 -6.65
C PHE A 72 -30.64 1.11 -6.28
N THR A 73 -30.80 0.82 -5.00
CA THR A 73 -31.23 -0.51 -4.52
C THR A 73 -32.49 -1.05 -5.21
N PRO A 74 -33.55 -0.25 -5.53
CA PRO A 74 -34.75 -0.77 -6.22
C PRO A 74 -34.50 -1.37 -7.60
N TYR A 75 -33.37 -1.06 -8.23
CA TYR A 75 -33.02 -1.61 -9.55
C TYR A 75 -32.35 -2.99 -9.47
N PHE A 76 -32.04 -3.48 -8.26
CA PHE A 76 -31.36 -4.75 -8.05
C PHE A 76 -32.25 -5.76 -7.34
N THR A 77 -32.04 -7.05 -7.63
CA THR A 77 -32.73 -8.12 -6.91
C THR A 77 -32.24 -8.20 -5.46
N VAL A 78 -33.07 -8.75 -4.59
CA VAL A 78 -32.74 -8.92 -3.16
C VAL A 78 -31.43 -9.70 -2.97
N ASP A 79 -31.17 -10.71 -3.79
CA ASP A 79 -29.95 -11.51 -3.72
C ASP A 79 -28.71 -10.73 -4.11
N VAL A 80 -28.78 -9.87 -5.13
CA VAL A 80 -27.69 -8.96 -5.50
C VAL A 80 -27.37 -8.00 -4.35
N VAL A 81 -28.40 -7.43 -3.71
CA VAL A 81 -28.21 -6.54 -2.56
C VAL A 81 -27.57 -7.27 -1.37
N ARG A 82 -28.00 -8.51 -1.09
CA ARG A 82 -27.38 -9.34 -0.04
C ARG A 82 -25.91 -9.63 -0.29
N VAL A 83 -25.54 -9.97 -1.52
CA VAL A 83 -24.14 -10.17 -1.92
C VAL A 83 -23.36 -8.86 -1.77
N ALA A 84 -23.94 -7.72 -2.21
CA ALA A 84 -23.31 -6.42 -2.06
C ALA A 84 -23.01 -6.07 -0.57
N VAL A 85 -23.93 -6.39 0.35
CA VAL A 85 -23.72 -6.20 1.80
C VAL A 85 -22.52 -7.02 2.28
N LEU A 86 -22.40 -8.28 1.90
CA LEU A 86 -21.26 -9.13 2.29
C LEU A 86 -19.95 -8.63 1.71
N VAL A 87 -19.92 -8.26 0.42
CA VAL A 87 -18.74 -7.69 -0.23
C VAL A 87 -18.33 -6.39 0.44
N HIS A 88 -19.29 -5.51 0.75
CA HIS A 88 -19.02 -4.24 1.43
C HIS A 88 -18.41 -4.45 2.82
N ALA A 89 -19.03 -5.29 3.63
CA ALA A 89 -18.57 -5.59 4.99
C ALA A 89 -17.15 -6.22 4.99
N PHE A 90 -16.92 -7.20 4.12
CA PHE A 90 -15.60 -7.84 4.01
C PHE A 90 -14.54 -6.86 3.52
N SER A 91 -14.85 -6.05 2.50
CA SER A 91 -13.92 -5.03 1.99
C SER A 91 -13.62 -3.97 3.02
N ALA A 92 -14.61 -3.52 3.81
CA ALA A 92 -14.41 -2.58 4.91
C ALA A 92 -13.49 -3.17 5.98
N PHE A 93 -13.71 -4.43 6.36
CA PHE A 93 -12.85 -5.13 7.33
C PHE A 93 -11.39 -5.18 6.85
N VAL A 94 -11.16 -5.58 5.59
CA VAL A 94 -9.81 -5.65 5.02
C VAL A 94 -9.16 -4.26 4.94
N ALA A 95 -9.91 -3.22 4.54
CA ALA A 95 -9.41 -1.86 4.45
C ALA A 95 -9.01 -1.30 5.83
N ILE A 96 -9.83 -1.54 6.86
CA ILE A 96 -9.56 -1.12 8.25
C ILE A 96 -8.35 -1.85 8.80
N LEU A 97 -8.25 -3.17 8.60
CA LEU A 97 -7.09 -3.94 9.02
C LEU A 97 -5.81 -3.43 8.35
N GLY A 98 -5.86 -3.16 7.04
CA GLY A 98 -4.76 -2.55 6.29
C GLY A 98 -4.36 -1.18 6.86
N LEU A 99 -5.34 -0.35 7.26
CA LEU A 99 -5.08 0.95 7.88
C LEU A 99 -4.36 0.80 9.24
N ILE A 100 -4.80 -0.13 10.07
CA ILE A 100 -4.15 -0.40 11.37
C ILE A 100 -2.70 -0.82 11.17
N VAL A 101 -2.44 -1.78 10.26
CA VAL A 101 -1.08 -2.22 9.93
C VAL A 101 -0.24 -1.07 9.38
N HIS A 102 -0.80 -0.24 8.51
CA HIS A 102 -0.10 0.92 7.93
C HIS A 102 0.30 1.95 8.99
N VAL A 103 -0.63 2.33 9.86
CA VAL A 103 -0.37 3.30 10.94
C VAL A 103 0.66 2.74 11.92
N TYR A 104 0.48 1.48 12.35
CA TYR A 104 1.43 0.81 13.22
C TYR A 104 2.85 0.77 12.61
N SER A 105 2.96 0.38 11.36
CA SER A 105 4.25 0.30 10.66
C SER A 105 4.91 1.67 10.52
N GLY A 106 4.14 2.71 10.20
CA GLY A 106 4.66 4.06 10.00
C GLY A 106 5.02 4.81 11.28
N VAL A 107 4.35 4.50 12.39
CA VAL A 107 4.55 5.23 13.65
C VAL A 107 5.47 4.47 14.61
N MET A 108 5.28 3.15 14.72
CA MET A 108 5.91 2.37 15.80
C MET A 108 7.01 1.43 15.28
N TRP A 109 6.79 0.75 14.17
CA TRP A 109 7.73 -0.27 13.71
C TRP A 109 8.92 0.31 12.96
N VAL A 110 8.69 1.09 11.88
CA VAL A 110 9.77 1.68 11.08
C VAL A 110 10.15 3.05 11.64
N ARG A 111 11.04 3.07 12.62
CA ARG A 111 11.47 4.31 13.27
C ARG A 111 12.01 5.33 12.26
N GLY A 112 11.54 6.57 12.36
CA GLY A 112 11.95 7.68 11.48
C GLY A 112 11.08 7.83 10.21
N SER A 113 10.19 6.88 9.88
CA SER A 113 9.31 7.01 8.71
C SER A 113 8.24 8.11 8.89
N LEU A 114 7.77 8.35 10.11
CA LEU A 114 6.82 9.42 10.41
C LEU A 114 7.34 10.79 9.99
N ARG A 115 8.67 11.00 10.04
CA ARG A 115 9.30 12.24 9.58
C ARG A 115 9.02 12.53 8.11
N ALA A 116 8.96 11.50 7.26
CA ALA A 116 8.60 11.65 5.85
C ALA A 116 7.21 12.27 5.67
N MET A 117 6.26 11.92 6.55
CA MET A 117 4.89 12.42 6.51
C MET A 117 4.75 13.82 7.10
N THR A 118 5.44 14.11 8.21
CA THR A 118 5.29 15.37 8.95
C THR A 118 6.21 16.48 8.45
N GLN A 119 7.39 16.14 7.93
CA GLN A 119 8.41 17.10 7.49
C GLN A 119 8.73 17.00 6.00
N GLY A 120 8.19 16.01 5.27
CA GLY A 120 8.49 15.78 3.86
C GLY A 120 9.94 15.33 3.58
N THR A 121 10.71 14.99 4.63
CA THR A 121 12.13 14.64 4.53
C THR A 121 12.46 13.39 5.32
N VAL A 122 13.53 12.70 4.91
CA VAL A 122 14.15 11.61 5.66
C VAL A 122 15.66 11.84 5.77
N THR A 123 16.30 11.25 6.75
CA THR A 123 17.77 11.31 6.86
C THR A 123 18.42 10.45 5.77
N ALA A 124 19.61 10.83 5.30
CA ALA A 124 20.36 10.05 4.32
C ALA A 124 20.68 8.64 4.83
N SER A 125 20.97 8.48 6.12
CA SER A 125 21.20 7.19 6.77
C SER A 125 19.96 6.31 6.70
N TRP A 126 18.78 6.84 7.05
CA TRP A 126 17.51 6.14 6.96
C TRP A 126 17.18 5.71 5.52
N ALA A 127 17.33 6.63 4.55
CA ALA A 127 17.08 6.34 3.15
C ALA A 127 18.02 5.27 2.58
N LYS A 128 19.30 5.29 2.96
CA LYS A 128 20.29 4.29 2.56
C LYS A 128 19.98 2.90 3.12
N HIS A 129 19.47 2.82 4.34
CA HIS A 129 19.12 1.55 4.99
C HIS A 129 17.81 0.97 4.45
N HIS A 130 16.74 1.76 4.43
CA HIS A 130 15.41 1.26 4.09
C HIS A 130 15.08 1.27 2.58
N HIS A 131 15.74 2.15 1.79
CA HIS A 131 15.48 2.34 0.35
C HIS A 131 16.78 2.50 -0.44
N PRO A 132 17.70 1.54 -0.42
CA PRO A 132 19.04 1.68 -0.99
C PRO A 132 19.05 1.96 -2.49
N ALA A 133 18.20 1.33 -3.28
CA ALA A 133 18.12 1.56 -4.71
C ALA A 133 17.58 2.96 -5.03
N TRP A 134 16.56 3.43 -4.30
CA TRP A 134 16.04 4.79 -4.43
C TRP A 134 17.10 5.83 -4.01
N TYR A 135 17.78 5.64 -2.88
CA TYR A 135 18.84 6.52 -2.41
C TYR A 135 19.93 6.72 -3.47
N ARG A 136 20.41 5.62 -4.09
CA ARG A 136 21.40 5.70 -5.17
C ARG A 136 20.89 6.45 -6.40
N SER A 137 19.63 6.32 -6.76
CA SER A 137 19.06 7.01 -7.92
C SER A 137 18.98 8.52 -7.72
N VAL A 138 18.65 8.97 -6.49
CA VAL A 138 18.55 10.40 -6.14
C VAL A 138 19.94 11.03 -5.97
N SER A 139 20.89 10.34 -5.31
CA SER A 139 22.24 10.86 -5.10
C SER A 139 23.08 10.95 -6.37
N LYS A 140 22.81 10.11 -7.39
CA LYS A 140 23.45 10.23 -8.72
C LYS A 140 22.89 11.38 -9.54
N GLY A 141 21.63 11.78 -9.33
CA GLY A 141 21.01 12.90 -10.04
C GLY A 141 21.31 14.27 -9.41
N ALA A 142 22.00 14.32 -8.28
CA ALA A 142 22.39 15.55 -7.58
C ALA A 142 23.82 16.01 -7.93
N LYS A 143 24.47 15.38 -8.91
CA LYS A 143 25.74 15.81 -9.53
C LYS A 143 25.42 16.39 -10.91
#